data_1c98aa0d02aabaf118a2af80024eee61
#
_entry.id   1c98aa0d02aabaf118a2af80024eee61
#
_cell.length_a   1.000
_cell.length_b   1.000
_cell.length_c   1.000
_cell.angle_alpha   90.00
_cell.angle_beta   90.00
_cell.angle_gamma   90.00
#
_symmetry.space_group_name_H-M   'P 1'
#
loop_
_entity.id
_entity.type
_entity.pdbx_description
1 polymer ?
#
loop_
_entity_poly.entity_id
_entity_poly.type
_entity_poly.pdbx_seq_one_letter_code
_entity_poly.pdbx_strand_id
1 'polypeptide(L)'
;DSPKIEYTLRTIKSVIRSCEIAKRSFKDINIKIIISDDNSNQENLDKINQILQSTNIETQIISIKDNEFNDTISSVDTNGDKISDNMISNMRNILKSIQIAESDNSDLFYFLEDDYIHVDDAITEMLFTYEKISSQINDELFLCPADYPYLYSSIESSKIFFGNMRHWRTVNETLITFLTSKIMITKYIDKLKLMGTKRHHPMELMLHEIYEKEYCLSPIPSLTMHATNINSMYGVPPNFDWKKIWDENK
;
A
#
# COMPACT_ATOMS: atom_id res chain seq x y z
N ASP A 1 -22.87 1.52 2.03
CA ASP A 1 -21.87 1.82 0.99
C ASP A 1 -21.71 3.33 0.92
N SER A 2 -20.50 3.82 1.11
CA SER A 2 -20.16 5.23 0.96
C SER A 2 -19.63 5.51 -0.46
N PRO A 3 -19.71 6.76 -0.98
CA PRO A 3 -19.04 7.11 -2.22
C PRO A 3 -17.53 6.82 -2.15
N LYS A 4 -16.91 6.45 -3.29
CA LYS A 4 -15.47 6.08 -3.32
C LYS A 4 -14.58 7.16 -2.69
N ILE A 5 -14.86 8.43 -2.94
CA ILE A 5 -14.09 9.56 -2.38
C ILE A 5 -14.03 9.54 -0.84
N GLU A 6 -15.06 9.05 -0.15
CA GLU A 6 -15.05 8.97 1.31
C GLU A 6 -13.98 8.02 1.85
N TYR A 7 -13.73 6.92 1.14
CA TYR A 7 -12.64 6.00 1.48
C TYR A 7 -11.28 6.67 1.28
N THR A 8 -11.09 7.29 0.12
CA THR A 8 -9.85 8.01 -0.23
C THR A 8 -9.51 9.10 0.78
N LEU A 9 -10.51 9.96 1.15
CA LEU A 9 -10.27 11.05 2.11
C LEU A 9 -9.90 10.51 3.51
N ARG A 10 -10.53 9.42 3.96
CA ARG A 10 -10.22 8.80 5.25
C ARG A 10 -8.86 8.13 5.24
N THR A 11 -8.51 7.47 4.15
CA THR A 11 -7.17 6.90 3.96
C THR A 11 -6.11 7.98 4.06
N ILE A 12 -6.24 9.08 3.31
CA ILE A 12 -5.29 10.20 3.33
C ILE A 12 -5.17 10.79 4.74
N LYS A 13 -6.29 11.07 5.43
CA LYS A 13 -6.28 11.61 6.79
C LYS A 13 -5.56 10.68 7.77
N SER A 14 -5.86 9.37 7.71
CA SER A 14 -5.25 8.39 8.60
C SER A 14 -3.74 8.25 8.37
N VAL A 15 -3.30 8.25 7.10
CA VAL A 15 -1.88 8.20 6.72
C VAL A 15 -1.15 9.44 7.21
N ILE A 16 -1.68 10.64 6.96
CA ILE A 16 -1.08 11.90 7.41
C ILE A 16 -0.90 11.87 8.93
N ARG A 17 -1.95 11.51 9.68
CA ARG A 17 -1.89 11.42 11.14
C ARG A 17 -0.82 10.45 11.61
N SER A 18 -0.74 9.27 11.00
CA SER A 18 0.29 8.28 11.31
C SER A 18 1.70 8.75 10.94
N CYS A 19 1.88 9.45 9.82
CA CYS A 19 3.15 10.07 9.43
C CYS A 19 3.59 11.16 10.41
N GLU A 20 2.67 12.00 10.88
CA GLU A 20 2.96 13.04 11.88
C GLU A 20 3.40 12.45 13.22
N ILE A 21 2.83 11.30 13.61
CA ILE A 21 3.27 10.55 14.79
C ILE A 21 4.67 9.97 14.58
N ALA A 22 4.94 9.39 13.42
CA ALA A 22 6.26 8.87 13.08
C ALA A 22 7.33 9.97 13.12
N LYS A 23 7.06 11.15 12.58
CA LYS A 23 7.98 12.31 12.66
C LYS A 23 8.29 12.76 14.09
N ARG A 24 7.42 12.50 15.04
CA ARG A 24 7.70 12.77 16.47
C ARG A 24 8.55 11.67 17.11
N SER A 25 8.47 10.45 16.58
CA SER A 25 9.21 9.28 17.10
C SER A 25 10.63 9.19 16.54
N PHE A 26 10.86 9.70 15.34
CA PHE A 26 12.16 9.68 14.66
C PHE A 26 12.64 11.12 14.42
N LYS A 27 13.84 11.47 14.91
CA LYS A 27 14.37 12.85 14.85
C LYS A 27 14.68 13.32 13.43
N ASP A 28 15.22 12.43 12.59
CA ASP A 28 15.81 12.77 11.30
C ASP A 28 15.09 12.09 10.12
N ILE A 29 13.82 11.71 10.32
CA ILE A 29 13.05 11.10 9.25
C ILE A 29 12.48 12.18 8.32
N ASN A 30 12.65 11.96 7.02
CA ASN A 30 11.96 12.73 5.99
C ASN A 30 10.85 11.88 5.37
N ILE A 31 9.61 12.34 5.45
CA ILE A 31 8.43 11.64 4.91
C ILE A 31 7.79 12.51 3.84
N LYS A 32 7.53 11.91 2.69
CA LYS A 32 6.81 12.52 1.58
C LYS A 32 5.62 11.64 1.19
N ILE A 33 4.47 12.25 0.95
CA ILE A 33 3.28 11.58 0.42
C ILE A 33 3.09 12.00 -1.03
N ILE A 34 3.10 11.04 -1.94
CA ILE A 34 2.84 11.28 -3.36
C ILE A 34 1.55 10.54 -3.73
N ILE A 35 0.61 11.27 -4.31
CA ILE A 35 -0.64 10.72 -4.84
C ILE A 35 -0.55 10.71 -6.35
N SER A 36 -0.63 9.53 -6.97
CA SER A 36 -0.83 9.43 -8.42
C SER A 36 -2.32 9.49 -8.71
N ASP A 37 -2.71 10.34 -9.65
CA ASP A 37 -4.10 10.56 -10.03
C ASP A 37 -4.32 10.30 -11.53
N ASP A 38 -5.25 9.40 -11.83
CA ASP A 38 -5.67 9.12 -13.20
C ASP A 38 -7.08 9.66 -13.45
N ASN A 39 -7.14 10.96 -13.72
CA ASN A 39 -8.33 11.64 -14.21
C ASN A 39 -9.51 11.74 -13.20
N SER A 40 -9.21 11.97 -11.93
CA SER A 40 -10.25 12.31 -10.94
C SER A 40 -10.93 13.64 -11.29
N ASN A 41 -12.22 13.77 -10.94
CA ASN A 41 -12.92 15.02 -11.13
C ASN A 41 -12.37 16.14 -10.22
N GLN A 42 -12.50 17.39 -10.66
CA GLN A 42 -11.92 18.55 -9.97
C GLN A 42 -12.43 18.70 -8.53
N GLU A 43 -13.72 18.43 -8.27
CA GLU A 43 -14.30 18.52 -6.92
C GLU A 43 -13.60 17.56 -5.94
N ASN A 44 -13.28 16.35 -6.36
CA ASN A 44 -12.56 15.37 -5.54
C ASN A 44 -11.10 15.79 -5.33
N LEU A 45 -10.42 16.29 -6.37
CA LEU A 45 -9.06 16.82 -6.25
C LEU A 45 -9.00 18.01 -5.30
N ASP A 46 -9.99 18.90 -5.32
CA ASP A 46 -10.06 20.05 -4.40
C ASP A 46 -10.19 19.59 -2.94
N LYS A 47 -11.03 18.58 -2.67
CA LYS A 47 -11.16 17.98 -1.33
C LYS A 47 -9.85 17.35 -0.85
N ILE A 48 -9.16 16.61 -1.73
CA ILE A 48 -7.85 16.01 -1.44
C ILE A 48 -6.83 17.12 -1.14
N ASN A 49 -6.73 18.13 -2.02
CA ASN A 49 -5.81 19.25 -1.85
C ASN A 49 -6.04 19.99 -0.52
N GLN A 50 -7.29 20.19 -0.12
CA GLN A 50 -7.60 20.83 1.16
C GLN A 50 -7.02 20.06 2.36
N ILE A 51 -7.07 18.72 2.34
CA ILE A 51 -6.47 17.89 3.38
C ILE A 51 -4.94 17.99 3.32
N LEU A 52 -4.36 17.87 2.14
CA LEU A 52 -2.90 17.91 1.96
C LEU A 52 -2.29 19.25 2.40
N GLN A 53 -3.01 20.37 2.23
CA GLN A 53 -2.57 21.68 2.68
C GLN A 53 -2.67 21.88 4.21
N SER A 54 -3.36 21.01 4.92
CA SER A 54 -3.52 21.10 6.38
C SER A 54 -2.39 20.44 7.19
N THR A 55 -1.47 19.74 6.52
CA THR A 55 -0.36 19.02 7.18
C THR A 55 1.00 19.67 6.91
N ASN A 56 1.97 19.38 7.81
CA ASN A 56 3.38 19.72 7.64
C ASN A 56 4.19 18.58 6.99
N ILE A 57 3.54 17.52 6.52
CA ILE A 57 4.17 16.48 5.70
C ILE A 57 4.34 17.01 4.28
N GLU A 58 5.48 16.76 3.66
CA GLU A 58 5.66 17.06 2.23
C GLU A 58 4.67 16.24 1.40
N THR A 59 3.88 16.90 0.57
CA THR A 59 2.82 16.25 -0.22
C THR A 59 2.87 16.68 -1.68
N GLN A 60 2.53 15.77 -2.58
CA GLN A 60 2.47 16.03 -4.02
C GLN A 60 1.36 15.21 -4.68
N ILE A 61 0.58 15.83 -5.59
CA ILE A 61 -0.30 15.11 -6.52
C ILE A 61 0.37 15.10 -7.88
N ILE A 62 0.45 13.94 -8.50
CA ILE A 62 0.99 13.73 -9.85
C ILE A 62 -0.13 13.18 -10.73
N SER A 63 -0.63 14.03 -11.63
CA SER A 63 -1.62 13.61 -12.61
C SER A 63 -0.98 12.82 -13.75
N ILE A 64 -1.58 11.69 -14.10
CA ILE A 64 -1.19 10.86 -15.23
C ILE A 64 -1.73 11.50 -16.51
N LYS A 65 -0.88 11.66 -17.52
CA LYS A 65 -1.31 12.20 -18.82
C LYS A 65 -2.13 11.19 -19.59
N ASP A 66 -3.13 11.65 -20.36
CA ASP A 66 -4.11 10.80 -21.05
C ASP A 66 -3.51 9.64 -21.86
N ASN A 67 -2.35 9.84 -22.48
CA ASN A 67 -1.71 8.85 -23.35
C ASN A 67 -0.41 8.26 -22.77
N GLU A 68 -0.09 8.52 -21.50
CA GLU A 68 1.22 8.20 -20.92
C GLU A 68 1.58 6.70 -21.00
N PHE A 69 0.58 5.81 -20.92
CA PHE A 69 0.79 4.36 -20.88
C PHE A 69 0.05 3.58 -21.96
N ASN A 70 -0.52 4.24 -22.97
CA ASN A 70 -1.35 3.57 -23.98
C ASN A 70 -0.64 2.44 -24.71
N ASP A 71 0.64 2.62 -25.04
CA ASP A 71 1.45 1.62 -25.73
C ASP A 71 2.08 0.59 -24.78
N THR A 72 1.91 0.77 -23.46
CA THR A 72 2.54 -0.07 -22.44
C THR A 72 1.56 -1.04 -21.81
N ILE A 73 0.30 -0.62 -21.61
CA ILE A 73 -0.72 -1.42 -20.95
C ILE A 73 -1.47 -2.26 -21.97
N SER A 74 -1.54 -3.59 -21.73
CA SER A 74 -2.33 -4.50 -22.54
C SER A 74 -3.83 -4.19 -22.38
N SER A 75 -4.56 -4.17 -23.48
CA SER A 75 -6.04 -4.06 -23.48
C SER A 75 -6.76 -5.37 -23.14
N VAL A 76 -6.01 -6.49 -23.08
CA VAL A 76 -6.51 -7.81 -22.71
C VAL A 76 -5.69 -8.39 -21.56
N ASP A 77 -6.33 -9.17 -20.71
CA ASP A 77 -5.70 -9.85 -19.58
C ASP A 77 -4.93 -11.11 -20.01
N THR A 78 -4.43 -11.87 -19.04
CA THR A 78 -3.70 -13.13 -19.30
C THR A 78 -4.58 -14.24 -19.87
N ASN A 79 -5.91 -14.15 -19.76
CA ASN A 79 -6.87 -15.10 -20.31
C ASN A 79 -7.35 -14.71 -21.71
N GLY A 80 -7.00 -13.48 -22.18
CA GLY A 80 -7.44 -12.93 -23.46
C GLY A 80 -8.73 -12.13 -23.36
N ASP A 81 -9.26 -11.89 -22.16
CA ASP A 81 -10.47 -11.11 -21.94
C ASP A 81 -10.18 -9.61 -21.96
N LYS A 82 -11.12 -8.84 -22.50
CA LYS A 82 -10.99 -7.37 -22.54
C LYS A 82 -11.00 -6.77 -21.14
N ILE A 83 -10.00 -5.93 -20.86
CA ILE A 83 -9.90 -5.21 -19.59
C ILE A 83 -10.83 -3.99 -19.58
N SER A 84 -11.54 -3.76 -18.46
CA SER A 84 -12.39 -2.58 -18.28
C SER A 84 -11.58 -1.30 -18.12
N ASP A 85 -12.15 -0.15 -18.47
CA ASP A 85 -11.50 1.15 -18.36
C ASP A 85 -11.10 1.47 -16.90
N ASN A 86 -11.92 1.10 -15.91
CA ASN A 86 -11.58 1.25 -14.50
C ASN A 86 -10.35 0.44 -14.11
N MET A 87 -10.19 -0.76 -14.65
CA MET A 87 -9.03 -1.59 -14.39
C MET A 87 -7.78 -1.04 -15.09
N ILE A 88 -7.93 -0.51 -16.30
CA ILE A 88 -6.84 0.18 -17.01
C ILE A 88 -6.36 1.39 -16.20
N SER A 89 -7.29 2.19 -15.67
CA SER A 89 -6.95 3.32 -14.78
C SER A 89 -6.19 2.86 -13.53
N ASN A 90 -6.61 1.76 -12.90
CA ASN A 90 -5.88 1.18 -11.77
C ASN A 90 -4.45 0.76 -12.17
N MET A 91 -4.29 0.07 -13.30
CA MET A 91 -2.98 -0.35 -13.84
C MET A 91 -2.07 0.86 -14.16
N ARG A 92 -2.64 1.96 -14.67
CA ARG A 92 -1.89 3.23 -14.91
C ARG A 92 -1.36 3.81 -13.60
N ASN A 93 -2.18 3.84 -12.55
CA ASN A 93 -1.76 4.30 -11.22
C ASN A 93 -0.66 3.43 -10.63
N ILE A 94 -0.74 2.10 -10.77
CA ILE A 94 0.31 1.17 -10.34
C ILE A 94 1.62 1.44 -11.07
N LEU A 95 1.59 1.53 -12.40
CA LEU A 95 2.78 1.85 -13.19
C LEU A 95 3.40 3.18 -12.81
N LYS A 96 2.56 4.21 -12.63
CA LYS A 96 3.03 5.55 -12.24
C LYS A 96 3.71 5.52 -10.89
N SER A 97 3.11 4.86 -9.91
CA SER A 97 3.68 4.72 -8.57
C SER A 97 5.03 3.99 -8.59
N ILE A 98 5.16 2.92 -9.39
CA ILE A 98 6.41 2.20 -9.56
C ILE A 98 7.48 3.06 -10.26
N GLN A 99 7.13 3.82 -11.29
CA GLN A 99 8.05 4.75 -11.96
C GLN A 99 8.54 5.86 -11.03
N ILE A 100 7.66 6.38 -10.18
CA ILE A 100 8.03 7.37 -9.16
C ILE A 100 9.04 6.74 -8.20
N ALA A 101 8.78 5.56 -7.68
CA ALA A 101 9.68 4.87 -6.77
C ALA A 101 11.02 4.48 -7.43
N GLU A 102 11.01 4.15 -8.73
CA GLU A 102 12.23 3.88 -9.50
C GLU A 102 13.13 5.12 -9.61
N SER A 103 12.55 6.29 -9.77
CA SER A 103 13.29 7.55 -9.99
C SER A 103 13.62 8.31 -8.70
N ASP A 104 12.91 8.06 -7.61
CA ASP A 104 13.13 8.71 -6.32
C ASP A 104 14.27 8.03 -5.53
N ASN A 105 15.00 8.80 -4.72
CA ASN A 105 16.16 8.33 -3.96
C ASN A 105 15.85 8.03 -2.49
N SER A 106 14.59 7.94 -2.10
CA SER A 106 14.21 7.55 -0.74
C SER A 106 14.69 6.13 -0.41
N ASP A 107 14.96 5.87 0.85
CA ASP A 107 15.42 4.55 1.31
C ASP A 107 14.30 3.52 1.34
N LEU A 108 13.10 3.94 1.76
CA LEU A 108 11.91 3.10 1.90
C LEU A 108 10.74 3.67 1.10
N PHE A 109 9.93 2.78 0.56
CA PHE A 109 8.73 3.09 -0.20
C PHE A 109 7.54 2.32 0.35
N TYR A 110 6.47 3.05 0.61
CA TYR A 110 5.19 2.48 1.01
C TYR A 110 4.18 2.69 -0.11
N PHE A 111 3.89 1.62 -0.85
CA PHE A 111 2.80 1.60 -1.83
C PHE A 111 1.48 1.41 -1.08
N LEU A 112 0.50 2.21 -1.44
CA LEU A 112 -0.76 2.28 -0.73
C LEU A 112 -1.92 2.49 -1.68
N GLU A 113 -2.92 1.63 -1.59
CA GLU A 113 -4.23 1.80 -2.25
C GLU A 113 -5.08 2.82 -1.50
N ASP A 114 -6.01 3.46 -2.21
CA ASP A 114 -6.76 4.63 -1.75
C ASP A 114 -7.92 4.31 -0.79
N ASP A 115 -7.97 3.10 -0.26
CA ASP A 115 -9.02 2.59 0.62
C ASP A 115 -8.50 1.83 1.86
N TYR A 116 -7.25 2.07 2.24
CA TYR A 116 -6.65 1.53 3.47
C TYR A 116 -6.62 2.58 4.58
N ILE A 117 -7.39 2.36 5.64
CA ILE A 117 -7.42 3.25 6.81
C ILE A 117 -6.46 2.73 7.87
N HIS A 118 -5.60 3.60 8.39
CA HIS A 118 -4.50 3.28 9.28
C HIS A 118 -4.83 3.56 10.74
N VAL A 119 -4.28 2.72 11.64
CA VAL A 119 -4.18 3.10 13.06
C VAL A 119 -3.09 4.15 13.24
N ASP A 120 -3.13 4.88 14.34
CA ASP A 120 -2.26 6.03 14.58
C ASP A 120 -0.77 5.70 14.54
N ASP A 121 -0.37 4.55 15.07
CA ASP A 121 1.02 4.12 15.16
C ASP A 121 1.51 3.31 13.95
N ALA A 122 0.71 3.19 12.88
CA ALA A 122 1.00 2.28 11.76
C ALA A 122 2.38 2.55 11.12
N ILE A 123 2.66 3.79 10.71
CA ILE A 123 3.93 4.14 10.07
C ILE A 123 5.10 3.97 11.05
N THR A 124 4.93 4.38 12.30
CA THR A 124 5.96 4.20 13.34
C THR A 124 6.30 2.73 13.54
N GLU A 125 5.29 1.87 13.67
CA GLU A 125 5.47 0.42 13.85
C GLU A 125 6.16 -0.21 12.64
N MET A 126 5.75 0.14 11.42
CA MET A 126 6.38 -0.38 10.20
C MET A 126 7.86 0.01 10.10
N LEU A 127 8.20 1.27 10.34
CA LEU A 127 9.58 1.75 10.22
C LEU A 127 10.51 1.08 11.23
N PHE A 128 10.14 1.03 12.52
CA PHE A 128 10.92 0.33 13.54
C PHE A 128 11.03 -1.17 13.25
N THR A 129 9.94 -1.79 12.79
CA THR A 129 9.93 -3.21 12.48
C THR A 129 10.82 -3.52 11.29
N TYR A 130 10.78 -2.68 10.25
CA TYR A 130 11.64 -2.85 9.08
C TYR A 130 13.12 -2.81 9.47
N GLU A 131 13.55 -1.74 10.14
CA GLU A 131 14.92 -1.56 10.59
C GLU A 131 15.40 -2.74 11.47
N LYS A 132 14.57 -3.11 12.46
CA LYS A 132 14.89 -4.17 13.41
C LYS A 132 15.03 -5.53 12.72
N ILE A 133 14.03 -5.92 11.92
CA ILE A 133 13.99 -7.28 11.35
C ILE A 133 15.00 -7.41 10.22
N SER A 134 15.13 -6.42 9.33
CA SER A 134 16.14 -6.44 8.27
C SER A 134 17.56 -6.57 8.83
N SER A 135 17.86 -5.85 9.93
CA SER A 135 19.13 -6.00 10.65
C SER A 135 19.32 -7.39 11.26
N GLN A 136 18.26 -7.99 11.83
CA GLN A 136 18.34 -9.32 12.45
C GLN A 136 18.57 -10.44 11.43
N ILE A 137 17.92 -10.36 10.27
CA ILE A 137 18.05 -11.36 9.20
C ILE A 137 19.22 -11.06 8.26
N ASN A 138 19.80 -9.85 8.37
CA ASN A 138 20.83 -9.31 7.48
C ASN A 138 20.40 -9.36 6.00
N ASP A 139 19.15 -8.98 5.75
CA ASP A 139 18.54 -8.97 4.41
C ASP A 139 17.40 -7.96 4.36
N GLU A 140 17.00 -7.60 3.15
CA GLU A 140 15.84 -6.75 2.87
C GLU A 140 14.54 -7.56 2.94
N LEU A 141 13.40 -6.88 3.11
CA LEU A 141 12.11 -7.54 3.25
C LEU A 141 10.94 -6.68 2.76
N PHE A 142 9.75 -7.25 2.75
CA PHE A 142 8.50 -6.57 2.52
C PHE A 142 7.66 -6.57 3.80
N LEU A 143 6.92 -5.50 4.05
CA LEU A 143 5.91 -5.43 5.10
C LEU A 143 4.54 -5.16 4.48
N CYS A 144 3.59 -6.07 4.70
CA CYS A 144 2.18 -5.82 4.47
C CYS A 144 1.57 -5.26 5.77
N PRO A 145 0.89 -4.11 5.77
CA PRO A 145 0.37 -3.52 7.01
C PRO A 145 -0.92 -4.18 7.51
N ALA A 146 -1.53 -5.05 6.71
CA ALA A 146 -2.83 -5.66 7.00
C ALA A 146 -2.69 -7.11 7.46
N ASP A 147 -3.46 -7.47 8.48
CA ASP A 147 -3.67 -8.83 8.95
C ASP A 147 -4.99 -9.37 8.36
N TYR A 148 -4.93 -9.86 7.13
CA TYR A 148 -6.14 -10.22 6.40
C TYR A 148 -6.86 -11.45 6.96
N PRO A 149 -8.22 -11.49 6.91
CA PRO A 149 -9.01 -12.64 7.34
C PRO A 149 -8.63 -13.96 6.65
N TYR A 150 -8.20 -13.95 5.38
CA TYR A 150 -7.82 -15.16 4.67
C TYR A 150 -6.69 -15.94 5.36
N LEU A 151 -5.79 -15.24 6.06
CA LEU A 151 -4.68 -15.85 6.81
C LEU A 151 -5.12 -16.76 7.95
N TYR A 152 -6.42 -16.79 8.26
CA TYR A 152 -7.04 -17.63 9.26
C TYR A 152 -7.98 -18.70 8.67
N SER A 153 -8.05 -18.79 7.34
CA SER A 153 -8.94 -19.73 6.64
C SER A 153 -8.33 -21.11 6.43
N SER A 154 -7.00 -21.22 6.53
CA SER A 154 -6.25 -22.48 6.38
C SER A 154 -5.11 -22.55 7.37
N ILE A 155 -4.56 -23.76 7.56
CA ILE A 155 -3.36 -23.98 8.38
C ILE A 155 -2.13 -23.85 7.50
N GLU A 156 -1.36 -22.80 7.74
CA GLU A 156 -0.11 -22.53 7.02
C GLU A 156 1.06 -22.40 7.99
N SER A 157 2.23 -22.86 7.54
CA SER A 157 3.46 -22.64 8.29
C SER A 157 3.88 -21.19 8.18
N SER A 158 4.04 -20.51 9.30
CA SER A 158 4.54 -19.14 9.35
C SER A 158 5.68 -19.00 10.34
N LYS A 159 6.68 -18.19 10.01
CA LYS A 159 7.68 -17.72 10.98
C LYS A 159 7.11 -16.49 11.67
N ILE A 160 7.37 -16.37 12.98
CA ILE A 160 6.95 -15.23 13.78
C ILE A 160 8.17 -14.42 14.17
N PHE A 161 8.09 -13.12 13.93
CA PHE A 161 9.06 -12.12 14.35
C PHE A 161 8.41 -11.17 15.36
N PHE A 162 9.21 -10.59 16.24
CA PHE A 162 8.75 -9.51 17.11
C PHE A 162 9.25 -8.17 16.55
N GLY A 163 8.32 -7.37 16.03
CA GLY A 163 8.58 -6.03 15.53
C GLY A 163 8.86 -5.03 16.65
N ASN A 164 8.26 -3.86 16.61
CA ASN A 164 8.35 -2.89 17.69
C ASN A 164 7.37 -3.24 18.83
N MET A 165 6.06 -3.14 18.58
CA MET A 165 5.00 -3.43 19.56
C MET A 165 4.14 -4.64 19.17
N ARG A 166 4.32 -5.19 17.98
CA ARG A 166 3.50 -6.27 17.41
C ARG A 166 4.33 -7.49 17.05
N HIS A 167 3.67 -8.64 17.03
CA HIS A 167 4.20 -9.81 16.33
C HIS A 167 3.93 -9.66 14.84
N TRP A 168 4.85 -10.19 14.04
CA TRP A 168 4.77 -10.18 12.60
C TRP A 168 4.97 -11.60 12.10
N ARG A 169 4.10 -12.07 11.22
CA ARG A 169 4.20 -13.39 10.61
C ARG A 169 4.58 -13.31 9.15
N THR A 170 5.29 -14.32 8.65
CA THR A 170 5.51 -14.45 7.21
C THR A 170 4.20 -14.73 6.49
N VAL A 171 4.02 -14.08 5.33
CA VAL A 171 2.88 -14.25 4.42
C VAL A 171 3.37 -14.39 2.99
N ASN A 172 2.64 -15.14 2.17
CA ASN A 172 3.00 -15.39 0.77
C ASN A 172 2.10 -14.62 -0.21
N GLU A 173 1.02 -14.03 0.27
CA GLU A 173 0.04 -13.30 -0.52
C GLU A 173 -0.35 -11.99 0.15
N THR A 174 -0.47 -10.93 -0.63
CA THR A 174 -0.95 -9.61 -0.20
C THR A 174 -1.72 -8.94 -1.33
N LEU A 175 -2.37 -7.82 -1.05
CA LEU A 175 -2.79 -6.86 -2.07
C LEU A 175 -1.64 -5.90 -2.39
N ILE A 176 -1.88 -4.84 -3.19
CA ILE A 176 -0.83 -3.90 -3.65
C ILE A 176 -0.47 -2.85 -2.58
N THR A 177 -0.77 -3.13 -1.33
CA THR A 177 -0.41 -2.27 -0.20
C THR A 177 0.73 -2.91 0.59
N PHE A 178 1.96 -2.39 0.40
CA PHE A 178 3.18 -2.91 1.04
C PHE A 178 4.28 -1.85 1.18
N LEU A 179 5.16 -2.04 2.16
CA LEU A 179 6.37 -1.26 2.35
C LEU A 179 7.59 -2.11 2.02
N THR A 180 8.57 -1.53 1.32
CA THR A 180 9.86 -2.16 1.07
C THR A 180 10.95 -1.12 0.79
N SER A 181 12.22 -1.56 0.66
CA SER A 181 13.36 -0.68 0.39
C SER A 181 13.57 -0.37 -1.09
N LYS A 182 14.37 0.66 -1.34
CA LYS A 182 14.89 0.99 -2.68
C LYS A 182 15.66 -0.17 -3.30
N ILE A 183 16.39 -0.93 -2.49
CA ILE A 183 17.14 -2.11 -2.93
C ILE A 183 16.20 -3.15 -3.54
N MET A 184 15.10 -3.45 -2.84
CA MET A 184 14.11 -4.42 -3.32
C MET A 184 13.36 -3.93 -4.55
N ILE A 185 13.00 -2.64 -4.61
CA ILE A 185 12.40 -2.04 -5.79
C ILE A 185 13.33 -2.19 -6.99
N THR A 186 14.60 -1.84 -6.84
CA THR A 186 15.60 -1.95 -7.91
C THR A 186 15.80 -3.41 -8.35
N LYS A 187 15.87 -4.34 -7.40
CA LYS A 187 16.04 -5.78 -7.65
C LYS A 187 14.88 -6.38 -8.45
N TYR A 188 13.65 -5.91 -8.20
CA TYR A 188 12.44 -6.47 -8.78
C TYR A 188 11.68 -5.52 -9.71
N ILE A 189 12.31 -4.45 -10.18
CA ILE A 189 11.64 -3.37 -10.93
C ILE A 189 10.85 -3.87 -12.14
N ASP A 190 11.43 -4.78 -12.95
CA ASP A 190 10.76 -5.31 -14.13
C ASP A 190 9.53 -6.14 -13.75
N LYS A 191 9.63 -6.94 -12.67
CA LYS A 191 8.52 -7.75 -12.17
C LYS A 191 7.42 -6.88 -11.57
N LEU A 192 7.76 -5.84 -10.83
CA LEU A 192 6.80 -4.88 -10.29
C LEU A 192 6.05 -4.15 -11.42
N LYS A 193 6.75 -3.72 -12.47
CA LYS A 193 6.12 -3.09 -13.64
C LYS A 193 5.11 -4.00 -14.34
N LEU A 194 5.31 -5.33 -14.33
CA LEU A 194 4.35 -6.26 -14.94
C LEU A 194 2.95 -6.19 -14.31
N MET A 195 2.82 -5.83 -13.03
CA MET A 195 1.50 -5.64 -12.40
C MET A 195 0.67 -4.54 -13.05
N GLY A 196 1.33 -3.49 -13.57
CA GLY A 196 0.65 -2.40 -14.25
C GLY A 196 0.61 -2.52 -15.77
N THR A 197 1.40 -3.42 -16.40
CA THR A 197 1.41 -3.56 -17.87
C THR A 197 0.48 -4.65 -18.38
N LYS A 198 0.23 -5.68 -17.58
CA LYS A 198 -0.64 -6.80 -17.93
C LYS A 198 -1.46 -7.24 -16.74
N ARG A 199 -2.77 -7.39 -16.92
CA ARG A 199 -3.63 -7.90 -15.86
C ARG A 199 -3.42 -9.40 -15.68
N HIS A 200 -2.97 -9.78 -14.50
CA HIS A 200 -2.85 -11.17 -14.04
C HIS A 200 -4.08 -11.57 -13.18
N HIS A 201 -4.18 -12.86 -12.86
CA HIS A 201 -5.18 -13.43 -11.97
C HIS A 201 -4.50 -14.32 -10.93
N PRO A 202 -4.32 -13.85 -9.68
CA PRO A 202 -4.67 -12.52 -9.16
C PRO A 202 -3.80 -11.40 -9.76
N MET A 203 -4.22 -10.14 -9.59
CA MET A 203 -3.47 -8.98 -10.09
C MET A 203 -2.08 -8.88 -9.45
N GLU A 204 -1.97 -9.28 -8.21
CA GLU A 204 -0.79 -9.28 -7.35
C GLU A 204 0.16 -10.47 -7.60
N LEU A 205 -0.11 -11.31 -8.60
CA LEU A 205 0.68 -12.53 -8.87
C LEU A 205 2.21 -12.27 -8.87
N MET A 206 2.63 -11.12 -9.38
CA MET A 206 4.05 -10.76 -9.43
C MET A 206 4.65 -10.53 -8.04
N LEU A 207 3.86 -9.99 -7.09
CA LEU A 207 4.27 -9.87 -5.69
C LEU A 207 4.35 -11.25 -5.03
N HIS A 208 3.36 -12.11 -5.24
CA HIS A 208 3.35 -13.46 -4.69
C HIS A 208 4.58 -14.26 -5.13
N GLU A 209 4.96 -14.17 -6.42
CA GLU A 209 6.20 -14.78 -6.92
C GLU A 209 7.50 -14.15 -6.36
N ILE A 210 7.45 -12.90 -5.92
CA ILE A 210 8.57 -12.28 -5.19
C ILE A 210 8.63 -12.86 -3.77
N TYR A 211 7.48 -12.99 -3.09
CA TYR A 211 7.40 -13.50 -1.72
C TYR A 211 7.76 -14.99 -1.58
N GLU A 212 7.77 -15.76 -2.69
CA GLU A 212 8.39 -17.11 -2.70
C GLU A 212 9.91 -17.09 -2.41
N LYS A 213 10.56 -15.93 -2.62
CA LYS A 213 12.02 -15.77 -2.50
C LYS A 213 12.41 -14.81 -1.39
N GLU A 214 11.54 -13.87 -1.06
CA GLU A 214 11.79 -12.79 -0.12
C GLU A 214 10.80 -12.85 1.05
N TYR A 215 11.21 -12.43 2.21
CA TYR A 215 10.28 -12.31 3.32
C TYR A 215 9.26 -11.18 3.09
N CYS A 216 7.98 -11.52 3.16
CA CYS A 216 6.90 -10.56 3.39
C CYS A 216 6.29 -10.85 4.76
N LEU A 217 6.12 -9.82 5.57
CA LEU A 217 5.61 -9.93 6.94
C LEU A 217 4.31 -9.14 7.11
N SER A 218 3.37 -9.71 7.85
CA SER A 218 2.09 -9.10 8.22
C SER A 218 1.97 -8.99 9.74
N PRO A 219 1.47 -7.86 10.29
CA PRO A 219 1.42 -7.61 11.73
C PRO A 219 0.24 -8.30 12.40
N ILE A 220 0.40 -8.69 13.67
CA ILE A 220 -0.66 -9.18 14.54
C ILE A 220 -0.65 -8.34 15.83
N PRO A 221 -1.70 -7.54 16.12
CA PRO A 221 -2.86 -7.21 15.27
C PRO A 221 -2.53 -6.27 14.10
N SER A 222 -3.48 -6.13 13.16
CA SER A 222 -3.36 -5.31 11.96
C SER A 222 -3.03 -3.84 12.25
N LEU A 223 -2.32 -3.21 11.32
CA LEU A 223 -2.05 -1.76 11.31
C LEU A 223 -3.04 -0.98 10.45
N THR A 224 -3.72 -1.68 9.55
CA THR A 224 -4.65 -1.07 8.60
C THR A 224 -5.89 -1.93 8.40
N MET A 225 -6.89 -1.31 7.84
CA MET A 225 -8.10 -1.96 7.38
C MET A 225 -8.33 -1.61 5.91
N HIS A 226 -8.53 -2.61 5.06
CA HIS A 226 -9.04 -2.42 3.70
C HIS A 226 -10.53 -2.10 3.79
N ALA A 227 -10.90 -0.86 3.50
CA ALA A 227 -12.22 -0.31 3.85
C ALA A 227 -13.29 -0.59 2.79
N THR A 228 -12.93 -0.82 1.52
CA THR A 228 -13.85 -1.36 0.52
C THR A 228 -13.99 -2.86 0.70
N ASN A 229 -15.21 -3.36 0.50
CA ASN A 229 -15.48 -4.80 0.60
C ASN A 229 -15.11 -5.41 1.96
N ILE A 230 -15.52 -4.76 3.03
CA ILE A 230 -15.18 -5.10 4.43
C ILE A 230 -15.51 -6.56 4.85
N ASN A 231 -16.40 -7.23 4.12
CA ASN A 231 -16.80 -8.62 4.37
C ASN A 231 -15.99 -9.64 3.53
N SER A 232 -15.03 -9.18 2.74
CA SER A 232 -14.20 -10.07 1.94
C SER A 232 -13.11 -10.74 2.78
N MET A 233 -12.42 -11.71 2.19
CA MET A 233 -11.24 -12.35 2.78
C MET A 233 -10.05 -11.38 2.98
N TYR A 234 -10.11 -10.21 2.36
CA TYR A 234 -9.13 -9.13 2.47
C TYR A 234 -9.71 -7.88 3.16
N GLY A 235 -10.87 -8.01 3.80
CA GLY A 235 -11.60 -6.92 4.45
C GLY A 235 -11.15 -6.63 5.88
N VAL A 236 -12.13 -6.56 6.79
CA VAL A 236 -11.87 -6.21 8.21
C VAL A 236 -11.01 -7.26 8.91
N PRO A 237 -9.83 -6.88 9.45
CA PRO A 237 -8.97 -7.77 10.20
C PRO A 237 -9.63 -8.31 11.46
N PRO A 238 -9.19 -9.48 11.98
CA PRO A 238 -9.65 -9.98 13.26
C PRO A 238 -9.39 -9.01 14.41
N ASN A 239 -10.35 -8.87 15.31
CA ASN A 239 -10.27 -8.00 16.49
C ASN A 239 -9.98 -6.51 16.19
N PHE A 240 -10.41 -6.04 15.04
CA PHE A 240 -10.20 -4.67 14.59
C PHE A 240 -11.49 -3.84 14.74
N ASP A 241 -11.43 -2.77 15.51
CA ASP A 241 -12.57 -1.85 15.68
C ASP A 241 -12.67 -0.89 14.49
N TRP A 242 -13.19 -1.42 13.38
CA TRP A 242 -13.30 -0.68 12.13
C TRP A 242 -14.22 0.54 12.23
N LYS A 243 -15.28 0.50 13.07
CA LYS A 243 -16.20 1.63 13.24
C LYS A 243 -15.51 2.81 13.89
N LYS A 244 -14.74 2.53 14.95
CA LYS A 244 -13.95 3.55 15.63
C LYS A 244 -13.00 4.24 14.65
N ILE A 245 -12.18 3.46 13.93
CA ILE A 245 -11.18 4.03 13.02
C ILE A 245 -11.82 4.75 11.82
N TRP A 246 -12.96 4.27 11.35
CA TRP A 246 -13.76 4.94 10.33
C TRP A 246 -14.26 6.30 10.80
N ASP A 247 -14.77 6.40 12.01
CA ASP A 247 -15.33 7.63 12.57
C ASP A 247 -14.27 8.66 12.97
N GLU A 248 -13.11 8.20 13.44
CA GLU A 248 -11.96 9.06 13.79
C GLU A 248 -11.33 9.76 12.57
N ASN A 249 -11.61 9.28 11.36
CA ASN A 249 -11.08 9.82 10.10
C ASN A 249 -12.14 10.53 9.23
N LYS A 250 -13.24 10.99 9.84
CA LYS A 250 -14.27 11.80 9.15
C LYS A 250 -13.74 13.13 8.61
#